data_e6a3f7371df671443d45b41c9239130c
#
_entry.id   e6a3f7371df671443d45b41c9239130c
#
_cell.length_a   1.000
_cell.length_b   1.000
_cell.length_c   1.000
_cell.angle_alpha   90.00
_cell.angle_beta   90.00
_cell.angle_gamma   90.00
#
_symmetry.space_group_name_H-M   'P 1'
#
loop_
_entity.id
_entity.type
_entity.pdbx_description
1 polymer ?
#
loop_
_entity_poly.entity_id
_entity_poly.type
_entity_poly.pdbx_seq_one_letter_code
_entity_poly.pdbx_strand_id
1 'polypeptide(L)'
;MNKIISLRAIACGSESFNFSELFINSNGREETLPVNVLLLEHRKFGNILVNTGCCEHLKKNTTVFFKYKQKHKLKFDDTDCITEKLEAEGSDPMIIKKVILTHCSPECCGALPLLPKYELISSAQVLCLIKTRDLDDDMMKSTMPEMNIPVKAAGIFNGQTPLKNYFKWIYDILGDGSVLGFDIRGHRKEMMGLYFPESKLLYAADAAVDERVLDQELVPSEKLLETQSYPEDYLVTLSTLRRLHRECPEITIRFLHSKAVPFGS
;
A
#
# COMPACT_ATOMS: atom_id res chain seq x y z
N MET A 1 25.80 8.00 -6.03
CA MET A 1 25.50 7.79 -4.59
C MET A 1 24.01 7.57 -4.47
N ASN A 2 23.59 6.47 -3.88
CA ASN A 2 22.17 6.13 -3.77
C ASN A 2 21.40 7.21 -3.00
N LYS A 3 20.19 7.57 -3.47
CA LYS A 3 19.33 8.56 -2.82
C LYS A 3 18.59 7.94 -1.63
N ILE A 4 18.24 6.66 -1.74
CA ILE A 4 17.62 5.86 -0.68
C ILE A 4 18.74 5.24 0.16
N ILE A 5 18.69 5.46 1.48
CA ILE A 5 19.63 4.91 2.46
C ILE A 5 19.14 3.53 2.89
N SER A 6 17.87 3.44 3.25
CA SER A 6 17.23 2.19 3.67
C SER A 6 15.76 2.15 3.27
N LEU A 7 15.25 0.95 3.06
CA LEU A 7 13.84 0.66 2.79
C LEU A 7 13.48 -0.64 3.50
N ARG A 8 12.53 -0.59 4.43
CA ARG A 8 12.11 -1.77 5.22
C ARG A 8 10.61 -1.80 5.42
N ALA A 9 10.06 -2.99 5.61
CA ALA A 9 8.67 -3.20 6.00
C ALA A 9 8.54 -3.30 7.52
N ILE A 10 7.47 -2.71 8.06
CA ILE A 10 7.07 -2.80 9.46
C ILE A 10 5.64 -3.34 9.47
N ALA A 11 5.42 -4.48 10.13
CA ALA A 11 4.08 -5.04 10.27
C ALA A 11 3.25 -4.22 11.26
N CYS A 12 2.15 -3.63 10.78
CA CYS A 12 1.23 -2.79 11.54
C CYS A 12 -0.19 -3.39 11.52
N GLY A 13 -0.32 -4.60 12.07
CA GLY A 13 -1.50 -5.42 12.03
C GLY A 13 -1.36 -6.61 11.08
N SER A 14 -2.44 -7.37 10.98
CA SER A 14 -2.52 -8.56 10.11
C SER A 14 -3.95 -8.79 9.61
N GLU A 15 -4.08 -9.49 8.49
CA GLU A 15 -5.35 -9.92 7.92
C GLU A 15 -5.31 -11.42 7.59
N SER A 16 -6.45 -12.11 7.77
CA SER A 16 -6.53 -13.54 7.49
C SER A 16 -7.24 -13.80 6.17
N PHE A 17 -6.59 -14.59 5.31
CA PHE A 17 -7.05 -14.94 3.97
C PHE A 17 -7.25 -16.45 3.84
N ASN A 18 -8.39 -16.86 3.31
CA ASN A 18 -8.62 -18.25 2.93
C ASN A 18 -8.32 -18.43 1.43
N PHE A 19 -7.15 -18.94 1.10
CA PHE A 19 -6.70 -19.07 -0.29
C PHE A 19 -7.57 -19.99 -1.14
N SER A 20 -8.19 -21.02 -0.55
CA SER A 20 -9.12 -21.90 -1.29
C SER A 20 -10.45 -21.23 -1.64
N GLU A 21 -10.81 -20.15 -0.93
CA GLU A 21 -11.97 -19.33 -1.26
C GLU A 21 -11.65 -18.23 -2.25
N LEU A 22 -10.42 -17.72 -2.20
CA LEU A 22 -9.99 -16.60 -3.06
C LEU A 22 -9.54 -17.05 -4.46
N PHE A 23 -9.06 -18.29 -4.59
CA PHE A 23 -8.52 -18.79 -5.85
C PHE A 23 -9.05 -20.19 -6.17
N ILE A 24 -9.62 -20.36 -7.38
CA ILE A 24 -10.29 -21.59 -7.82
C ILE A 24 -9.34 -22.80 -7.80
N ASN A 25 -8.06 -22.59 -8.19
CA ASN A 25 -7.06 -23.65 -8.30
C ASN A 25 -6.09 -23.69 -7.10
N SER A 26 -6.47 -23.11 -5.96
CA SER A 26 -5.68 -23.18 -4.73
C SER A 26 -6.22 -24.24 -3.79
N ASN A 27 -5.31 -25.06 -3.26
CA ASN A 27 -5.56 -25.99 -2.13
C ASN A 27 -5.12 -25.35 -0.80
N GLY A 28 -4.94 -24.03 -0.78
CA GLY A 28 -4.43 -23.28 0.36
C GLY A 28 -5.42 -23.27 1.53
N ARG A 29 -4.85 -23.15 2.74
CA ARG A 29 -5.62 -22.98 4.00
C ARG A 29 -5.79 -21.49 4.30
N GLU A 30 -6.50 -21.20 5.38
CA GLU A 30 -6.53 -19.87 5.95
C GLU A 30 -5.12 -19.52 6.47
N GLU A 31 -4.60 -18.39 6.04
CA GLU A 31 -3.32 -17.85 6.48
C GLU A 31 -3.51 -16.42 6.97
N THR A 32 -2.80 -16.07 8.04
CA THR A 32 -2.72 -14.70 8.53
C THR A 32 -1.45 -14.06 7.98
N LEU A 33 -1.61 -12.98 7.25
CA LEU A 33 -0.55 -12.21 6.61
C LEU A 33 -0.43 -10.82 7.25
N PRO A 34 0.77 -10.21 7.26
CA PRO A 34 0.96 -8.89 7.82
C PRO A 34 0.24 -7.80 7.02
N VAL A 35 -0.06 -6.69 7.67
CA VAL A 35 -0.33 -5.40 7.02
C VAL A 35 0.96 -4.58 7.11
N ASN A 36 1.64 -4.41 5.99
CA ASN A 36 2.95 -3.77 5.96
C ASN A 36 2.88 -2.27 5.70
N VAL A 37 3.60 -1.53 6.52
CA VAL A 37 3.99 -0.14 6.26
C VAL A 37 5.44 -0.14 5.79
N LEU A 38 5.77 0.60 4.73
CA LEU A 38 7.17 0.73 4.37
C LEU A 38 7.75 2.00 5.01
N LEU A 39 8.89 1.86 5.65
CA LEU A 39 9.72 2.98 6.12
C LEU A 39 10.89 3.14 5.17
N LEU A 40 10.95 4.29 4.54
CA LEU A 40 11.98 4.72 3.62
C LEU A 40 12.82 5.82 4.26
N GLU A 41 14.12 5.65 4.36
CA GLU A 41 15.07 6.69 4.72
C GLU A 41 15.71 7.26 3.45
N HIS A 42 15.46 8.55 3.19
CA HIS A 42 15.93 9.24 2.00
C HIS A 42 16.93 10.35 2.36
N ARG A 43 18.07 10.41 1.66
CA ARG A 43 19.16 11.36 1.95
C ARG A 43 18.72 12.82 1.99
N LYS A 44 17.82 13.21 1.08
CA LYS A 44 17.35 14.60 0.96
C LYS A 44 16.06 14.87 1.76
N PHE A 45 15.17 13.89 1.84
CA PHE A 45 13.82 14.10 2.36
C PHE A 45 13.60 13.50 3.75
N GLY A 46 14.60 12.80 4.31
CA GLY A 46 14.49 12.15 5.62
C GLY A 46 13.58 10.92 5.59
N ASN A 47 12.92 10.64 6.69
CA ASN A 47 12.07 9.47 6.84
C ASN A 47 10.68 9.67 6.22
N ILE A 48 10.28 8.72 5.41
CA ILE A 48 9.05 8.71 4.63
C ILE A 48 8.33 7.39 4.90
N LEU A 49 7.04 7.43 5.20
CA LEU A 49 6.19 6.24 5.25
C LEU A 49 5.50 6.02 3.90
N VAL A 50 5.34 4.76 3.52
CA VAL A 50 4.38 4.33 2.52
C VAL A 50 3.25 3.62 3.25
N ASN A 51 2.06 4.20 3.19
CA ASN A 51 0.90 3.87 4.02
C ASN A 51 1.19 4.07 5.52
N THR A 52 0.22 3.79 6.40
CA THR A 52 0.39 4.00 7.84
C THR A 52 -0.08 2.82 8.71
N GLY A 53 -0.61 1.76 8.09
CA GLY A 53 -1.02 0.55 8.79
C GLY A 53 -2.29 0.72 9.64
N CYS A 54 -2.61 -0.32 10.39
CA CYS A 54 -3.69 -0.32 11.36
C CYS A 54 -3.30 0.42 12.64
N CYS A 55 -4.31 0.91 13.36
CA CYS A 55 -4.10 1.62 14.62
C CYS A 55 -5.40 1.63 15.43
N GLU A 56 -5.31 1.79 16.75
CA GLU A 56 -6.45 1.91 17.67
C GLU A 56 -7.45 3.01 17.27
N HIS A 57 -6.98 4.06 16.59
CA HIS A 57 -7.86 5.09 16.06
C HIS A 57 -9.00 4.54 15.20
N LEU A 58 -8.78 3.44 14.48
CA LEU A 58 -9.80 2.75 13.68
C LEU A 58 -10.95 2.21 14.53
N LYS A 59 -10.74 1.94 15.81
CA LYS A 59 -11.74 1.40 16.73
C LYS A 59 -12.67 2.46 17.32
N LYS A 60 -12.42 3.76 17.10
CA LYS A 60 -13.23 4.86 17.65
C LYS A 60 -14.72 4.76 17.29
N ASN A 61 -15.03 4.36 16.05
CA ASN A 61 -16.39 4.05 15.64
C ASN A 61 -16.61 2.54 15.72
N THR A 62 -17.00 2.06 16.90
CA THR A 62 -17.10 0.63 17.20
C THR A 62 -18.04 -0.14 16.26
N THR A 63 -19.17 0.45 15.85
CA THR A 63 -20.15 -0.20 14.96
C THR A 63 -19.59 -0.38 13.55
N VAL A 64 -19.00 0.68 12.99
CA VAL A 64 -18.42 0.65 11.64
C VAL A 64 -17.21 -0.26 11.63
N PHE A 65 -16.34 -0.15 12.65
CA PHE A 65 -15.16 -1.00 12.80
C PHE A 65 -15.53 -2.49 12.91
N PHE A 66 -16.56 -2.83 13.68
CA PHE A 66 -16.98 -4.22 13.83
C PHE A 66 -17.41 -4.83 12.49
N LYS A 67 -18.21 -4.11 11.69
CA LYS A 67 -18.61 -4.53 10.35
C LYS A 67 -17.42 -4.72 9.42
N TYR A 68 -16.48 -3.76 9.44
CA TYR A 68 -15.26 -3.81 8.65
C TYR A 68 -14.41 -5.03 9.02
N LYS A 69 -14.16 -5.22 10.31
CA LYS A 69 -13.38 -6.34 10.85
C LYS A 69 -13.98 -7.71 10.50
N GLN A 70 -15.30 -7.84 10.49
CA GLN A 70 -15.96 -9.09 10.07
C GLN A 70 -15.69 -9.42 8.60
N LYS A 71 -15.74 -8.40 7.74
CA LYS A 71 -15.49 -8.55 6.31
C LYS A 71 -14.02 -8.87 5.99
N HIS A 72 -13.09 -8.17 6.63
CA HIS A 72 -11.65 -8.19 6.31
C HIS A 72 -10.83 -9.07 7.26
N LYS A 73 -11.42 -9.71 8.27
CA LYS A 73 -10.71 -10.54 9.27
C LYS A 73 -9.44 -9.88 9.83
N LEU A 74 -9.50 -8.56 9.97
CA LEU A 74 -8.38 -7.72 10.39
C LEU A 74 -8.08 -7.90 11.88
N LYS A 75 -6.80 -8.02 12.25
CA LYS A 75 -6.33 -8.16 13.65
C LYS A 75 -5.21 -7.18 13.90
N PHE A 76 -5.35 -6.39 14.94
CA PHE A 76 -4.32 -5.51 15.47
C PHE A 76 -4.64 -5.09 16.90
N ASP A 77 -3.64 -4.69 17.64
CA ASP A 77 -3.74 -4.06 18.96
C ASP A 77 -2.99 -2.71 18.99
N ASP A 78 -2.87 -2.12 20.16
CA ASP A 78 -2.26 -0.80 20.33
C ASP A 78 -0.80 -0.80 19.91
N THR A 79 -0.07 -1.90 20.14
CA THR A 79 1.35 -2.05 19.80
C THR A 79 1.60 -2.20 18.30
N ASP A 80 0.56 -2.42 17.50
CA ASP A 80 0.66 -2.52 16.03
C ASP A 80 0.65 -1.16 15.33
N CYS A 81 0.33 -0.07 16.04
CA CYS A 81 0.38 1.26 15.46
C CYS A 81 1.81 1.63 15.06
N ILE A 82 1.99 2.25 13.89
CA ILE A 82 3.32 2.64 13.41
C ILE A 82 4.05 3.57 14.37
N THR A 83 3.35 4.45 15.09
CA THR A 83 3.93 5.32 16.11
C THR A 83 4.55 4.52 17.24
N GLU A 84 3.80 3.56 17.79
CA GLU A 84 4.27 2.66 18.84
C GLU A 84 5.44 1.78 18.39
N LYS A 85 5.39 1.27 17.12
CA LYS A 85 6.50 0.50 16.55
C LYS A 85 7.79 1.33 16.45
N LEU A 86 7.69 2.58 16.01
CA LEU A 86 8.84 3.48 15.94
C LEU A 86 9.40 3.80 17.32
N GLU A 87 8.54 4.09 18.29
CA GLU A 87 8.95 4.36 19.69
C GLU A 87 9.62 3.14 20.35
N ALA A 88 9.08 1.95 20.11
CA ALA A 88 9.66 0.70 20.60
C ALA A 88 11.07 0.43 20.02
N GLU A 89 11.38 0.96 18.83
CA GLU A 89 12.71 0.92 18.22
C GLU A 89 13.61 2.10 18.65
N GLY A 90 13.14 2.95 19.58
CA GLY A 90 13.86 4.14 20.05
C GLY A 90 13.83 5.32 19.07
N SER A 91 12.90 5.32 18.12
CA SER A 91 12.71 6.38 17.14
C SER A 91 11.50 7.25 17.50
N ASP A 92 11.67 8.57 17.48
CA ASP A 92 10.55 9.51 17.67
C ASP A 92 9.69 9.55 16.39
N PRO A 93 8.35 9.34 16.46
CA PRO A 93 7.45 9.48 15.31
C PRO A 93 7.54 10.86 14.61
N MET A 94 8.02 11.88 15.29
CA MET A 94 8.32 13.19 14.71
C MET A 94 9.37 13.17 13.59
N ILE A 95 10.16 12.10 13.45
CA ILE A 95 11.11 11.96 12.34
C ILE A 95 10.41 11.83 10.99
N ILE A 96 9.13 11.38 10.98
CA ILE A 96 8.36 11.20 9.74
C ILE A 96 8.00 12.58 9.20
N LYS A 97 8.47 12.88 7.99
CA LYS A 97 8.22 14.17 7.33
C LYS A 97 7.28 14.06 6.13
N LYS A 98 7.13 12.88 5.60
CA LYS A 98 6.28 12.59 4.43
C LYS A 98 5.58 11.27 4.59
N VAL A 99 4.36 11.19 4.06
CA VAL A 99 3.60 9.96 3.90
C VAL A 99 3.21 9.83 2.44
N ILE A 100 3.55 8.71 1.82
CA ILE A 100 3.06 8.33 0.50
C ILE A 100 1.88 7.40 0.71
N LEU A 101 0.71 7.77 0.21
CA LEU A 101 -0.48 6.93 0.32
C LEU A 101 -0.78 6.28 -1.02
N THR A 102 -0.84 4.95 -1.03
CA THR A 102 -1.12 4.19 -2.26
C THR A 102 -2.59 4.25 -2.64
N HIS A 103 -3.48 4.17 -1.68
CA HIS A 103 -4.94 4.28 -1.84
C HIS A 103 -5.63 4.52 -0.48
N CYS A 104 -6.93 4.84 -0.53
CA CYS A 104 -7.73 5.04 0.67
C CYS A 104 -8.34 3.73 1.14
N SER A 105 -7.75 3.13 2.18
CA SER A 105 -8.29 1.99 2.92
C SER A 105 -7.90 2.09 4.40
N PRO A 106 -8.67 1.52 5.33
CA PRO A 106 -8.39 1.61 6.76
C PRO A 106 -7.01 1.10 7.15
N GLU A 107 -6.58 -0.02 6.57
CA GLU A 107 -5.26 -0.63 6.81
C GLU A 107 -4.10 0.16 6.19
N CYS A 108 -4.38 1.10 5.29
CA CYS A 108 -3.37 2.01 4.73
C CYS A 108 -3.33 3.36 5.43
N CYS A 109 -4.44 3.80 6.03
CA CYS A 109 -4.64 5.16 6.53
C CYS A 109 -4.79 5.26 8.06
N GLY A 110 -4.82 4.12 8.78
CA GLY A 110 -5.24 4.05 10.17
C GLY A 110 -4.50 4.96 11.13
N ALA A 111 -3.20 5.16 10.96
CA ALA A 111 -2.40 6.01 11.83
C ALA A 111 -2.19 7.44 11.31
N LEU A 112 -2.75 7.83 10.14
CA LEU A 112 -2.63 9.21 9.63
C LEU A 112 -2.98 10.29 10.67
N PRO A 113 -4.07 10.14 11.47
CA PRO A 113 -4.45 11.15 12.46
C PRO A 113 -3.50 11.25 13.65
N LEU A 114 -2.64 10.26 13.85
CA LEU A 114 -1.71 10.21 14.99
C LEU A 114 -0.32 10.73 14.65
N LEU A 115 0.00 10.84 13.36
CA LEU A 115 1.29 11.39 12.92
C LEU A 115 1.28 12.92 13.15
N PRO A 116 2.31 13.47 13.80
CA PRO A 116 2.23 14.83 14.32
C PRO A 116 2.30 15.92 13.25
N LYS A 117 3.13 15.74 12.22
CA LYS A 117 3.27 16.70 11.12
C LYS A 117 3.98 16.07 9.93
N TYR A 118 3.30 15.99 8.81
CA TYR A 118 3.84 15.41 7.57
C TYR A 118 3.27 16.10 6.32
N GLU A 119 3.92 15.91 5.19
CA GLU A 119 3.36 16.19 3.85
C GLU A 119 2.77 14.88 3.31
N LEU A 120 1.50 14.91 2.90
CA LEU A 120 0.87 13.76 2.23
C LEU A 120 1.11 13.83 0.73
N ILE A 121 1.65 12.76 0.17
CA ILE A 121 1.91 12.61 -1.26
C ILE A 121 1.10 11.43 -1.78
N SER A 122 0.37 11.63 -2.86
CA SER A 122 -0.37 10.55 -3.52
C SER A 122 -0.71 10.92 -4.97
N SER A 123 -1.46 10.06 -5.64
CA SER A 123 -2.08 10.39 -6.92
C SER A 123 -3.08 11.55 -6.74
N ALA A 124 -3.30 12.33 -7.79
CA ALA A 124 -4.28 13.40 -7.76
C ALA A 124 -5.70 12.87 -7.43
N GLN A 125 -6.00 11.63 -7.84
CA GLN A 125 -7.28 10.98 -7.58
C GLN A 125 -7.48 10.67 -6.09
N VAL A 126 -6.49 10.05 -5.43
CA VAL A 126 -6.53 9.81 -3.97
C VAL A 126 -6.69 11.12 -3.20
N LEU A 127 -5.90 12.13 -3.54
CA LEU A 127 -5.99 13.44 -2.88
C LEU A 127 -7.34 14.12 -3.09
N CYS A 128 -7.96 13.95 -4.26
CA CYS A 128 -9.31 14.43 -4.54
C CYS A 128 -10.34 13.75 -3.64
N LEU A 129 -10.32 12.41 -3.53
CA LEU A 129 -11.25 11.65 -2.68
C LEU A 129 -11.14 12.07 -1.21
N ILE A 130 -9.91 12.21 -0.71
CA ILE A 130 -9.68 12.66 0.66
C ILE A 130 -10.26 14.07 0.87
N LYS A 131 -9.98 15.00 -0.04
CA LYS A 131 -10.44 16.40 0.05
C LYS A 131 -11.95 16.55 -0.05
N THR A 132 -12.58 15.81 -0.96
CA THR A 132 -14.05 15.85 -1.16
C THR A 132 -14.79 14.98 -0.17
N ARG A 133 -14.08 14.11 0.58
CA ARG A 133 -14.63 13.06 1.45
C ARG A 133 -15.57 12.09 0.70
N ASP A 134 -15.39 11.97 -0.60
CA ASP A 134 -16.08 11.01 -1.45
C ASP A 134 -15.41 9.63 -1.35
N LEU A 135 -15.44 9.09 -0.13
CA LEU A 135 -14.84 7.82 0.22
C LEU A 135 -15.92 6.73 0.20
N ASP A 136 -15.66 5.64 -0.51
CA ASP A 136 -16.62 4.53 -0.64
C ASP A 136 -16.87 3.78 0.67
N ASP A 137 -15.91 3.86 1.61
CA ASP A 137 -15.92 3.09 2.83
C ASP A 137 -16.31 3.96 4.05
N ASP A 138 -17.36 3.51 4.78
CA ASP A 138 -17.84 4.21 5.97
C ASP A 138 -16.77 4.28 7.08
N MET A 139 -15.87 3.29 7.13
CA MET A 139 -14.74 3.28 8.05
C MET A 139 -13.80 4.44 7.73
N MET A 140 -13.47 4.64 6.45
CA MET A 140 -12.64 5.75 5.98
C MET A 140 -13.30 7.09 6.26
N LYS A 141 -14.62 7.23 6.02
CA LYS A 141 -15.37 8.47 6.34
C LYS A 141 -15.31 8.83 7.82
N SER A 142 -15.32 7.82 8.70
CA SER A 142 -15.34 8.02 10.15
C SER A 142 -13.95 8.25 10.75
N THR A 143 -12.90 7.78 10.11
CA THR A 143 -11.53 7.78 10.67
C THR A 143 -10.56 8.75 10.01
N MET A 144 -10.82 9.13 8.73
CA MET A 144 -9.98 10.11 8.07
C MET A 144 -10.12 11.50 8.70
N PRO A 145 -9.01 12.13 9.12
CA PRO A 145 -9.04 13.46 9.69
C PRO A 145 -9.54 14.49 8.67
N GLU A 146 -10.04 15.61 9.16
CA GLU A 146 -10.12 16.81 8.34
C GLU A 146 -8.71 17.25 7.97
N MET A 147 -8.40 17.24 6.67
CA MET A 147 -7.02 17.35 6.20
C MET A 147 -6.57 18.81 6.10
N ASN A 148 -6.08 19.35 7.21
CA ASN A 148 -5.32 20.62 7.25
C ASN A 148 -3.80 20.39 7.12
N ILE A 149 -3.40 19.33 6.41
CA ILE A 149 -1.99 19.00 6.18
C ILE A 149 -1.58 19.39 4.75
N PRO A 150 -0.29 19.67 4.53
CA PRO A 150 0.23 19.87 3.18
C PRO A 150 0.02 18.62 2.33
N VAL A 151 -0.57 18.79 1.15
CA VAL A 151 -0.77 17.71 0.17
C VAL A 151 -0.01 18.02 -1.12
N LYS A 152 0.57 16.98 -1.73
CA LYS A 152 1.29 17.11 -2.98
C LYS A 152 0.85 16.00 -3.95
N ALA A 153 0.34 16.40 -5.12
CA ALA A 153 0.16 15.47 -6.22
C ALA A 153 1.51 15.18 -6.88
N ALA A 154 1.75 13.90 -7.18
CA ALA A 154 2.95 13.50 -7.90
C ALA A 154 2.95 14.03 -9.33
N GLY A 155 4.10 14.50 -9.81
CA GLY A 155 4.30 14.96 -11.18
C GLY A 155 4.53 13.79 -12.16
N ILE A 156 4.31 14.01 -13.44
CA ILE A 156 4.58 12.99 -14.47
C ILE A 156 6.10 12.77 -14.61
N PHE A 157 6.52 11.50 -14.64
CA PHE A 157 7.91 11.12 -14.87
C PHE A 157 8.22 10.99 -16.36
N ASN A 158 9.12 11.83 -16.85
CA ASN A 158 9.52 11.84 -18.25
C ASN A 158 10.82 11.06 -18.54
N GLY A 159 11.52 10.58 -17.50
CA GLY A 159 12.75 9.78 -17.62
C GLY A 159 12.52 8.38 -18.18
N GLN A 160 13.60 7.61 -18.34
CA GLN A 160 13.53 6.21 -18.78
C GLN A 160 13.25 5.29 -17.60
N THR A 161 12.38 4.30 -17.79
CA THR A 161 12.08 3.23 -16.85
C THR A 161 11.46 2.05 -17.58
N PRO A 162 11.76 0.79 -17.20
CA PRO A 162 11.12 -0.38 -17.79
C PRO A 162 9.62 -0.38 -17.62
N LEU A 163 9.09 0.29 -16.58
CA LEU A 163 7.66 0.34 -16.30
C LEU A 163 6.81 0.95 -17.41
N LYS A 164 7.39 1.78 -18.30
CA LYS A 164 6.67 2.39 -19.42
C LYS A 164 6.14 1.38 -20.44
N ASN A 165 6.68 0.15 -20.46
CA ASN A 165 6.20 -0.94 -21.30
C ASN A 165 4.93 -1.62 -20.74
N TYR A 166 4.58 -1.33 -19.47
CA TYR A 166 3.51 -1.99 -18.74
C TYR A 166 2.42 -1.02 -18.28
N PHE A 167 2.82 0.21 -17.90
CA PHE A 167 1.91 1.20 -17.33
C PHE A 167 1.94 2.49 -18.14
N LYS A 168 0.75 3.01 -18.44
CA LYS A 168 0.59 4.21 -19.27
C LYS A 168 1.13 5.48 -18.60
N TRP A 169 0.92 5.61 -17.29
CA TRP A 169 1.30 6.78 -16.53
C TRP A 169 2.30 6.42 -15.45
N ILE A 170 3.42 7.12 -15.45
CA ILE A 170 4.45 7.01 -14.44
C ILE A 170 4.63 8.39 -13.81
N TYR A 171 4.66 8.42 -12.49
CA TYR A 171 4.77 9.63 -11.70
C TYR A 171 6.12 9.67 -10.98
N ASP A 172 6.71 10.84 -10.84
CA ASP A 172 7.85 11.08 -9.96
C ASP A 172 7.35 11.55 -8.60
N ILE A 173 7.30 10.65 -7.65
CA ILE A 173 6.68 10.88 -6.33
C ILE A 173 7.41 11.96 -5.55
N LEU A 174 8.74 11.90 -5.52
CA LEU A 174 9.57 12.83 -4.75
C LEU A 174 10.14 13.97 -5.60
N GLY A 175 10.08 13.87 -6.92
CA GLY A 175 10.59 14.86 -7.86
C GLY A 175 12.09 14.69 -8.16
N ASP A 176 12.66 13.54 -7.86
CA ASP A 176 14.08 13.25 -8.10
C ASP A 176 14.34 11.86 -8.72
N GLY A 177 13.27 11.15 -9.09
CA GLY A 177 13.32 9.84 -9.73
C GLY A 177 13.66 8.66 -8.81
N SER A 178 13.78 8.87 -7.49
CA SER A 178 14.10 7.80 -6.53
C SER A 178 12.91 6.90 -6.21
N VAL A 179 11.69 7.45 -6.28
CA VAL A 179 10.44 6.74 -6.10
C VAL A 179 9.49 7.08 -7.23
N LEU A 180 9.13 6.08 -8.03
CA LEU A 180 8.20 6.24 -9.14
C LEU A 180 6.85 5.61 -8.77
N GLY A 181 5.76 6.34 -9.01
CA GLY A 181 4.39 5.84 -8.89
C GLY A 181 3.84 5.40 -10.25
N PHE A 182 2.89 4.48 -10.24
CA PHE A 182 2.17 4.06 -11.45
C PHE A 182 0.74 3.62 -11.09
N ASP A 183 -0.19 3.82 -12.03
CA ASP A 183 -1.60 3.44 -11.79
C ASP A 183 -1.75 1.91 -11.84
N ILE A 184 -2.37 1.37 -10.79
CA ILE A 184 -2.82 -0.03 -10.71
C ILE A 184 -4.27 0.00 -10.20
N ARG A 185 -5.20 -0.39 -11.05
CA ARG A 185 -6.63 -0.35 -10.73
C ARG A 185 -7.15 -1.74 -10.43
N GLY A 186 -8.31 -1.77 -9.80
CA GLY A 186 -9.04 -3.01 -9.57
C GLY A 186 -9.50 -3.13 -8.13
N HIS A 187 -8.59 -3.27 -7.17
CA HIS A 187 -8.93 -3.24 -5.75
C HIS A 187 -9.61 -1.91 -5.40
N ARG A 188 -8.99 -0.80 -5.82
CA ARG A 188 -9.58 0.55 -5.82
C ARG A 188 -9.30 1.22 -7.17
N LYS A 189 -10.15 2.19 -7.57
CA LYS A 189 -9.97 2.93 -8.82
C LYS A 189 -8.72 3.81 -8.80
N GLU A 190 -8.45 4.38 -7.64
CA GLU A 190 -7.40 5.38 -7.41
C GLU A 190 -6.09 4.78 -6.92
N MET A 191 -5.95 3.45 -6.91
CA MET A 191 -4.78 2.78 -6.34
C MET A 191 -3.54 3.01 -7.18
N MET A 192 -2.43 3.27 -6.48
CA MET A 192 -1.11 3.51 -7.04
C MET A 192 -0.10 2.47 -6.51
N GLY A 193 0.67 1.88 -7.41
CA GLY A 193 1.87 1.14 -7.05
C GLY A 193 3.10 2.05 -7.01
N LEU A 194 4.16 1.58 -6.38
CA LEU A 194 5.44 2.29 -6.28
C LEU A 194 6.58 1.43 -6.81
N TYR A 195 7.53 2.07 -7.46
CA TYR A 195 8.77 1.44 -7.91
C TYR A 195 9.96 2.22 -7.35
N PHE A 196 10.90 1.49 -6.79
CA PHE A 196 12.15 1.98 -6.23
C PHE A 196 13.30 1.55 -7.17
N PRO A 197 13.72 2.41 -8.13
CA PRO A 197 14.67 2.00 -9.17
C PRO A 197 16.01 1.51 -8.63
N GLU A 198 16.51 2.12 -7.56
CA GLU A 198 17.82 1.78 -6.97
C GLU A 198 17.86 0.36 -6.38
N SER A 199 16.77 -0.10 -5.79
CA SER A 199 16.62 -1.46 -5.24
C SER A 199 15.92 -2.43 -6.18
N LYS A 200 15.46 -1.96 -7.37
CA LYS A 200 14.64 -2.75 -8.30
C LYS A 200 13.43 -3.40 -7.64
N LEU A 201 12.85 -2.71 -6.66
CA LEU A 201 11.68 -3.15 -5.93
C LEU A 201 10.43 -2.48 -6.47
N LEU A 202 9.41 -3.26 -6.78
CA LEU A 202 8.07 -2.81 -7.12
C LEU A 202 7.11 -3.19 -6.00
N TYR A 203 6.47 -2.20 -5.40
CA TYR A 203 5.44 -2.38 -4.39
C TYR A 203 4.07 -2.14 -5.01
N ALA A 204 3.30 -3.22 -5.16
CA ALA A 204 2.01 -3.21 -5.85
C ALA A 204 0.80 -3.07 -4.91
N ALA A 205 1.00 -2.63 -3.66
CA ALA A 205 -0.06 -2.43 -2.66
C ALA A 205 -1.03 -3.64 -2.60
N ASP A 206 -2.34 -3.42 -2.75
CA ASP A 206 -3.39 -4.45 -2.73
C ASP A 206 -3.81 -4.94 -4.11
N ALA A 207 -2.91 -4.84 -5.11
CA ALA A 207 -3.16 -5.43 -6.42
C ALA A 207 -3.22 -6.97 -6.39
N ALA A 208 -2.72 -7.59 -5.34
CA ALA A 208 -2.91 -9.00 -5.02
C ALA A 208 -2.60 -9.26 -3.54
N VAL A 209 -2.96 -10.43 -3.04
CA VAL A 209 -2.73 -10.81 -1.64
C VAL A 209 -1.24 -11.00 -1.35
N ASP A 210 -0.54 -11.79 -2.15
CA ASP A 210 0.91 -11.99 -2.04
C ASP A 210 1.55 -12.49 -3.35
N GLU A 211 2.85 -12.75 -3.34
CA GLU A 211 3.66 -13.11 -4.51
C GLU A 211 3.26 -14.42 -5.18
N ARG A 212 2.61 -15.33 -4.48
CA ARG A 212 2.16 -16.63 -5.05
C ARG A 212 1.27 -16.45 -6.27
N VAL A 213 0.54 -15.35 -6.37
CA VAL A 213 -0.30 -15.06 -7.54
C VAL A 213 0.50 -14.83 -8.82
N LEU A 214 1.79 -14.48 -8.69
CA LEU A 214 2.67 -14.24 -9.84
C LEU A 214 3.20 -15.55 -10.41
N ASP A 215 3.63 -16.48 -9.54
CA ASP A 215 4.32 -17.71 -9.92
C ASP A 215 3.36 -18.86 -10.21
N GLN A 216 2.31 -18.99 -9.40
CA GLN A 216 1.43 -20.16 -9.40
C GLN A 216 0.23 -20.04 -10.34
N GLU A 217 0.13 -18.95 -11.09
CA GLU A 217 -1.01 -18.65 -11.98
C GLU A 217 -2.37 -18.86 -11.28
N LEU A 218 -2.44 -18.48 -10.01
CA LEU A 218 -3.67 -18.62 -9.22
C LEU A 218 -4.83 -17.88 -9.89
N VAL A 219 -5.92 -18.59 -10.14
CA VAL A 219 -7.10 -18.04 -10.82
C VAL A 219 -8.03 -17.42 -9.79
N PRO A 220 -8.27 -16.10 -9.83
CA PRO A 220 -9.22 -15.43 -8.93
C PRO A 220 -10.60 -16.08 -8.97
N SER A 221 -11.17 -16.36 -7.80
CA SER A 221 -12.55 -16.84 -7.68
C SER A 221 -13.53 -15.67 -7.85
N GLU A 222 -14.80 -15.99 -8.08
CA GLU A 222 -15.90 -15.00 -8.08
C GLU A 222 -15.93 -14.24 -6.75
N LYS A 223 -15.75 -14.95 -5.62
CA LYS A 223 -15.69 -14.35 -4.29
C LYS A 223 -14.58 -13.30 -4.13
N LEU A 224 -13.39 -13.55 -4.68
CA LEU A 224 -12.31 -12.55 -4.69
C LEU A 224 -12.70 -11.36 -5.57
N LEU A 225 -13.25 -11.61 -6.74
CA LEU A 225 -13.64 -10.55 -7.68
C LEU A 225 -14.76 -9.66 -7.11
N GLU A 226 -15.71 -10.20 -6.36
CA GLU A 226 -16.75 -9.44 -5.66
C GLU A 226 -16.20 -8.48 -4.59
N THR A 227 -15.00 -8.75 -4.06
CA THR A 227 -14.36 -7.83 -3.11
C THR A 227 -13.66 -6.66 -3.79
N GLN A 228 -13.45 -6.72 -5.10
CA GLN A 228 -12.77 -5.68 -5.86
C GLN A 228 -13.77 -4.59 -6.30
N SER A 229 -13.36 -3.33 -6.21
CA SER A 229 -14.20 -2.22 -6.70
C SER A 229 -14.39 -2.27 -8.22
N TYR A 230 -13.38 -2.76 -8.95
CA TYR A 230 -13.36 -2.88 -10.41
C TYR A 230 -12.74 -4.23 -10.82
N PRO A 231 -13.55 -5.32 -10.85
CA PRO A 231 -13.04 -6.68 -11.10
C PRO A 231 -12.30 -6.86 -12.42
N GLU A 232 -12.78 -6.21 -13.49
CA GLU A 232 -12.13 -6.28 -14.81
C GLU A 232 -10.75 -5.62 -14.80
N ASP A 233 -10.64 -4.42 -14.20
CA ASP A 233 -9.36 -3.72 -14.03
C ASP A 233 -8.41 -4.52 -13.13
N TYR A 234 -8.92 -5.21 -12.11
CA TYR A 234 -8.12 -6.11 -11.27
C TYR A 234 -7.47 -7.23 -12.08
N LEU A 235 -8.23 -7.89 -12.96
CA LEU A 235 -7.70 -8.95 -13.83
C LEU A 235 -6.65 -8.42 -14.81
N VAL A 236 -6.85 -7.23 -15.37
CA VAL A 236 -5.87 -6.57 -16.25
C VAL A 236 -4.59 -6.23 -15.48
N THR A 237 -4.72 -5.68 -14.27
CA THR A 237 -3.59 -5.36 -13.40
C THR A 237 -2.80 -6.61 -13.04
N LEU A 238 -3.49 -7.68 -12.60
CA LEU A 238 -2.85 -8.95 -12.27
C LEU A 238 -2.09 -9.56 -13.46
N SER A 239 -2.71 -9.56 -14.64
CA SER A 239 -2.07 -10.02 -15.88
C SER A 239 -0.83 -9.20 -16.23
N THR A 240 -0.90 -7.88 -16.06
CA THR A 240 0.22 -6.97 -16.30
C THR A 240 1.38 -7.22 -15.33
N LEU A 241 1.10 -7.41 -14.03
CA LEU A 241 2.11 -7.74 -13.03
C LEU A 241 2.78 -9.10 -13.30
N ARG A 242 2.02 -10.12 -13.69
CA ARG A 242 2.54 -11.42 -14.11
C ARG A 242 3.45 -11.30 -15.34
N ARG A 243 3.06 -10.51 -16.33
CA ARG A 243 3.89 -10.25 -17.52
C ARG A 243 5.19 -9.56 -17.12
N LEU A 244 5.12 -8.51 -16.29
CA LEU A 244 6.30 -7.79 -15.81
C LEU A 244 7.22 -8.73 -15.03
N HIS A 245 6.68 -9.56 -14.14
CA HIS A 245 7.44 -10.55 -13.36
C HIS A 245 8.23 -11.52 -14.24
N ARG A 246 7.62 -12.02 -15.34
CA ARG A 246 8.29 -12.91 -16.30
C ARG A 246 9.32 -12.20 -17.18
N GLU A 247 9.01 -10.99 -17.63
CA GLU A 247 9.86 -10.26 -18.60
C GLU A 247 11.00 -9.48 -17.93
N CYS A 248 10.84 -9.12 -16.64
CA CYS A 248 11.82 -8.36 -15.85
C CYS A 248 12.11 -9.08 -14.50
N PRO A 249 12.74 -10.28 -14.53
CA PRO A 249 12.96 -11.09 -13.32
C PRO A 249 13.89 -10.41 -12.30
N GLU A 250 14.63 -9.38 -12.72
CA GLU A 250 15.44 -8.55 -11.81
C GLU A 250 14.60 -7.60 -10.96
N ILE A 251 13.30 -7.39 -11.27
CA ILE A 251 12.40 -6.57 -10.48
C ILE A 251 11.66 -7.45 -9.47
N THR A 252 11.95 -7.24 -8.21
CA THR A 252 11.21 -7.90 -7.12
C THR A 252 9.86 -7.22 -6.92
N ILE A 253 8.76 -7.97 -7.02
CA ILE A 253 7.41 -7.44 -6.76
C ILE A 253 7.00 -7.83 -5.34
N ARG A 254 6.44 -6.88 -4.59
CA ARG A 254 5.89 -7.04 -3.25
C ARG A 254 4.50 -6.42 -3.15
N PHE A 255 3.68 -6.96 -2.24
CA PHE A 255 2.31 -6.52 -1.97
C PHE A 255 2.17 -6.04 -0.52
N LEU A 256 1.02 -5.47 -0.18
CA LEU A 256 0.73 -5.02 1.18
C LEU A 256 0.88 -6.16 2.21
N HIS A 257 0.46 -7.36 1.84
CA HIS A 257 0.45 -8.53 2.70
C HIS A 257 1.63 -9.50 2.49
N SER A 258 2.65 -9.08 1.77
CA SER A 258 3.88 -9.87 1.59
C SER A 258 4.46 -10.28 2.94
N LYS A 259 4.80 -11.55 3.11
CA LYS A 259 5.54 -12.02 4.29
C LYS A 259 6.89 -11.31 4.37
N ALA A 260 7.28 -10.92 5.57
CA ALA A 260 8.49 -10.14 5.80
C ALA A 260 9.73 -10.80 5.18
N VAL A 261 10.23 -10.19 4.13
CA VAL A 261 11.56 -10.42 3.56
C VAL A 261 12.20 -9.05 3.53
N PRO A 262 13.52 -8.89 3.70
CA PRO A 262 14.14 -7.58 3.58
C PRO A 262 13.69 -6.89 2.29
N PHE A 263 13.07 -5.74 2.42
CA PHE A 263 12.72 -4.92 1.27
C PHE A 263 14.01 -4.22 0.80
N GLY A 264 14.90 -4.99 0.15
CA GLY A 264 16.15 -4.48 -0.39
C GLY A 264 17.27 -4.34 0.65
N SER A 265 18.37 -5.00 0.42
CA SER A 265 19.69 -4.70 1.00
C SER A 265 20.39 -3.66 0.14
#